data_aca879275e33047ef04fde797da19bb6
#
_entry.id   aca879275e33047ef04fde797da19bb6
#
_cell.length_a   1.000
_cell.length_b   1.000
_cell.length_c   1.000
_cell.angle_alpha   90.00
_cell.angle_beta   90.00
_cell.angle_gamma   90.00
#
_symmetry.space_group_name_H-M   'P 1'
#
loop_
_entity.id
_entity.type
_entity.pdbx_description
1 polymer ?
#
loop_
_entity_poly.entity_id
_entity_poly.type
_entity_poly.pdbx_seq_one_letter_code
_entity_poly.pdbx_strand_id
1 'polypeptide(L)'
;MVSVGVSDSQGCATPIAPIVRKAAMNDIHDLLKLINDYAANGIMLPRTEFEMSENIRDFSVAYSGPQLVGCGALHFYTPTSAEIRSLAVDPRLKSQGIGRLIVQHLEEEALENGLHAIFAFTYVKEFFQKLGFHEVERGALPLKVWKDCLRCPKFQCCDEIAMLKALRPYPILGMGHEPDNELIQLPILK
;
A
#
# COMPACT_ATOMS: atom_id res chain seq x y z
N MET A 1 -34.71 12.10 -52.43
CA MET A 1 -34.38 12.18 -51.00
C MET A 1 -33.67 10.91 -50.65
N VAL A 2 -32.36 10.98 -50.49
CA VAL A 2 -31.55 9.82 -50.11
C VAL A 2 -31.08 10.08 -48.67
N SER A 3 -31.56 9.22 -47.74
CA SER A 3 -31.19 9.27 -46.32
C SER A 3 -29.86 8.55 -46.16
N VAL A 4 -28.81 9.25 -45.74
CA VAL A 4 -27.52 8.70 -45.40
C VAL A 4 -27.56 8.32 -43.91
N GLY A 5 -27.60 7.02 -43.64
CA GLY A 5 -27.48 6.50 -42.29
C GLY A 5 -26.02 6.67 -41.78
N VAL A 6 -25.85 7.47 -40.72
CA VAL A 6 -24.60 7.54 -39.99
C VAL A 6 -24.54 6.30 -39.08
N SER A 7 -23.66 5.36 -39.39
CA SER A 7 -23.33 4.24 -38.53
C SER A 7 -22.37 4.73 -37.43
N ASP A 8 -22.87 4.90 -36.23
CA ASP A 8 -22.05 5.06 -35.02
C ASP A 8 -21.26 3.76 -34.77
N SER A 9 -20.04 3.74 -35.22
CA SER A 9 -19.06 2.74 -34.81
C SER A 9 -18.58 3.09 -33.39
N GLN A 10 -19.26 2.55 -32.36
CA GLN A 10 -18.72 2.49 -31.02
C GLN A 10 -17.47 1.62 -31.05
N GLY A 11 -16.32 2.26 -31.21
CA GLY A 11 -15.02 1.64 -31.10
C GLY A 11 -14.86 1.07 -29.66
N CYS A 12 -14.88 -0.24 -29.57
CA CYS A 12 -14.48 -0.95 -28.34
C CYS A 12 -12.99 -0.64 -28.11
N ALA A 13 -12.71 0.40 -27.31
CA ALA A 13 -11.34 0.72 -26.93
C ALA A 13 -10.81 -0.45 -26.10
N THR A 14 -9.79 -1.12 -26.62
CA THR A 14 -9.08 -2.18 -25.90
C THR A 14 -8.60 -1.60 -24.56
N PRO A 15 -8.86 -2.24 -23.41
CA PRO A 15 -8.41 -1.74 -22.12
C PRO A 15 -6.88 -1.60 -22.14
N ILE A 16 -6.38 -0.38 -21.93
CA ILE A 16 -4.94 -0.13 -21.83
C ILE A 16 -4.46 -0.79 -20.54
N ALA A 17 -3.48 -1.69 -20.66
CA ALA A 17 -2.91 -2.35 -19.47
C ALA A 17 -2.36 -1.30 -18.49
N PRO A 18 -2.65 -1.43 -17.18
CA PRO A 18 -2.19 -0.47 -16.21
C PRO A 18 -0.66 -0.50 -16.07
N ILE A 19 -0.05 0.68 -15.99
CA ILE A 19 1.38 0.87 -15.74
C ILE A 19 1.54 1.36 -14.31
N VAL A 20 2.43 0.70 -13.55
CA VAL A 20 2.78 1.11 -12.18
C VAL A 20 4.12 1.86 -12.21
N ARG A 21 4.19 2.97 -11.49
CA ARG A 21 5.41 3.78 -11.32
C ARG A 21 5.40 4.50 -9.98
N LYS A 22 6.54 5.04 -9.59
CA LYS A 22 6.60 5.96 -8.42
C LYS A 22 5.75 7.20 -8.68
N ALA A 23 5.10 7.65 -7.62
CA ALA A 23 4.30 8.88 -7.66
C ALA A 23 5.18 10.13 -7.75
N ALA A 24 4.65 11.17 -8.37
CA ALA A 24 5.23 12.50 -8.45
C ALA A 24 4.26 13.54 -7.87
N MET A 25 4.73 14.77 -7.65
CA MET A 25 3.91 15.85 -7.08
C MET A 25 2.63 16.10 -7.87
N ASN A 26 2.67 15.93 -9.19
CA ASN A 26 1.49 16.11 -10.05
C ASN A 26 0.39 15.04 -9.85
N ASP A 27 0.71 13.93 -9.21
CA ASP A 27 -0.26 12.86 -8.92
C ASP A 27 -1.06 13.14 -7.63
N ILE A 28 -0.67 14.12 -6.81
CA ILE A 28 -1.25 14.38 -5.48
C ILE A 28 -2.76 14.58 -5.54
N HIS A 29 -3.25 15.33 -6.50
CA HIS A 29 -4.68 15.60 -6.65
C HIS A 29 -5.50 14.32 -6.83
N ASP A 30 -5.06 13.45 -7.74
CA ASP A 30 -5.75 12.19 -8.04
C ASP A 30 -5.60 11.18 -6.90
N LEU A 31 -4.42 11.15 -6.25
CA LEU A 31 -4.17 10.34 -5.07
C LEU A 31 -5.09 10.71 -3.91
N LEU A 32 -5.22 12.02 -3.61
CA LEU A 32 -6.09 12.52 -2.55
C LEU A 32 -7.54 12.15 -2.81
N LYS A 33 -8.00 12.31 -4.05
CA LYS A 33 -9.36 11.93 -4.42
C LYS A 33 -9.59 10.45 -4.16
N LEU A 34 -8.74 9.56 -4.67
CA LEU A 34 -8.90 8.11 -4.52
C LEU A 34 -8.86 7.69 -3.04
N ILE A 35 -7.87 8.17 -2.27
CA ILE A 35 -7.69 7.79 -0.87
C ILE A 35 -8.83 8.34 0.00
N ASN A 36 -9.21 9.61 -0.20
CA ASN A 36 -10.24 10.24 0.62
C ASN A 36 -11.65 9.72 0.31
N ASP A 37 -11.91 9.22 -0.91
CA ASP A 37 -13.14 8.47 -1.21
C ASP A 37 -13.22 7.18 -0.38
N TYR A 38 -12.11 6.46 -0.18
CA TYR A 38 -12.05 5.31 0.73
C TYR A 38 -12.16 5.73 2.21
N ALA A 39 -11.55 6.85 2.58
CA ALA A 39 -11.61 7.37 3.95
C ALA A 39 -13.03 7.80 4.34
N ALA A 40 -13.79 8.40 3.42
CA ALA A 40 -15.19 8.76 3.63
C ALA A 40 -16.07 7.54 3.95
N ASN A 41 -15.67 6.34 3.53
CA ASN A 41 -16.32 5.06 3.84
C ASN A 41 -15.72 4.36 5.08
N GLY A 42 -14.82 5.01 5.83
CA GLY A 42 -14.21 4.46 7.04
C GLY A 42 -13.24 3.29 6.80
N ILE A 43 -12.74 3.13 5.58
CA ILE A 43 -11.85 2.03 5.17
C ILE A 43 -10.37 2.43 5.31
N MET A 44 -10.08 3.73 5.23
CA MET A 44 -8.73 4.30 5.35
C MET A 44 -8.75 5.55 6.22
N LEU A 45 -7.58 5.99 6.67
CA LEU A 45 -7.42 7.33 7.24
C LEU A 45 -7.37 8.37 6.12
N PRO A 46 -8.04 9.52 6.29
CA PRO A 46 -7.97 10.60 5.31
C PRO A 46 -6.55 11.19 5.25
N ARG A 47 -6.22 11.76 4.10
CA ARG A 47 -4.95 12.45 3.87
C ARG A 47 -5.20 13.89 3.47
N THR A 48 -4.32 14.77 3.94
CA THR A 48 -4.25 16.17 3.51
C THR A 48 -3.21 16.32 2.39
N GLU A 49 -3.29 17.40 1.63
CA GLU A 49 -2.31 17.72 0.60
C GLU A 49 -0.89 17.87 1.20
N PHE A 50 -0.80 18.46 2.39
CA PHE A 50 0.45 18.60 3.11
C PHE A 50 1.07 17.24 3.44
N GLU A 51 0.31 16.34 4.08
CA GLU A 51 0.79 14.99 4.41
C GLU A 51 1.16 14.18 3.16
N MET A 52 0.42 14.36 2.06
CA MET A 52 0.73 13.70 0.80
C MET A 52 2.03 14.23 0.21
N SER A 53 2.26 15.54 0.25
CA SER A 53 3.49 16.17 -0.25
C SER A 53 4.71 15.70 0.52
N GLU A 54 4.62 15.58 1.85
CA GLU A 54 5.71 15.09 2.69
C GLU A 54 6.08 13.63 2.40
N ASN A 55 5.07 12.80 2.07
CA ASN A 55 5.23 11.36 1.92
C ASN A 55 5.10 10.88 0.46
N ILE A 56 5.14 11.78 -0.53
CA ILE A 56 4.88 11.43 -1.94
C ILE A 56 5.84 10.36 -2.47
N ARG A 57 7.07 10.33 -1.99
CA ARG A 57 8.09 9.35 -2.39
C ARG A 57 7.79 7.92 -1.93
N ASP A 58 6.97 7.75 -0.89
CA ASP A 58 6.52 6.42 -0.45
C ASP A 58 5.53 5.81 -1.45
N PHE A 59 4.81 6.66 -2.20
CA PHE A 59 3.71 6.23 -3.05
C PHE A 59 4.16 5.69 -4.40
N SER A 60 3.44 4.67 -4.85
CA SER A 60 3.41 4.19 -6.23
C SER A 60 1.98 4.28 -6.76
N VAL A 61 1.84 4.62 -8.03
CA VAL A 61 0.58 4.86 -8.74
C VAL A 61 0.44 3.93 -9.91
N ALA A 62 -0.78 3.44 -10.15
CA ALA A 62 -1.15 2.67 -11.33
C ALA A 62 -2.03 3.53 -12.22
N TYR A 63 -1.64 3.71 -13.46
CA TYR A 63 -2.38 4.44 -14.49
C TYR A 63 -2.80 3.54 -15.64
N SER A 64 -4.04 3.67 -16.10
CA SER A 64 -4.54 3.11 -17.35
C SER A 64 -4.85 4.27 -18.29
N GLY A 65 -3.98 4.50 -19.28
CA GLY A 65 -4.00 5.76 -20.05
C GLY A 65 -3.81 6.97 -19.12
N PRO A 66 -4.67 7.98 -19.20
CA PRO A 66 -4.58 9.17 -18.35
C PRO A 66 -5.23 9.00 -16.96
N GLN A 67 -5.90 7.89 -16.69
CA GLN A 67 -6.67 7.69 -15.48
C GLN A 67 -5.85 7.00 -14.40
N LEU A 68 -5.80 7.57 -13.18
CA LEU A 68 -5.34 6.89 -11.98
C LEU A 68 -6.32 5.76 -11.63
N VAL A 69 -5.85 4.53 -11.60
CA VAL A 69 -6.66 3.34 -11.33
C VAL A 69 -6.32 2.66 -10.01
N GLY A 70 -5.23 3.06 -9.37
CA GLY A 70 -4.85 2.56 -8.06
C GLY A 70 -3.58 3.19 -7.53
N CYS A 71 -3.33 3.00 -6.25
CA CYS A 71 -2.12 3.45 -5.56
C CYS A 71 -1.80 2.53 -4.38
N GLY A 72 -0.57 2.65 -3.88
CA GLY A 72 -0.11 2.07 -2.64
C GLY A 72 1.17 2.77 -2.20
N ALA A 73 1.52 2.67 -0.93
CA ALA A 73 2.74 3.28 -0.41
C ALA A 73 3.59 2.22 0.31
N LEU A 74 4.92 2.33 0.15
CA LEU A 74 5.91 1.58 0.92
C LEU A 74 6.56 2.52 1.92
N HIS A 75 6.20 2.38 3.18
CA HIS A 75 6.71 3.24 4.24
C HIS A 75 7.77 2.50 5.09
N PHE A 76 8.99 3.02 5.10
CA PHE A 76 10.11 2.40 5.80
C PHE A 76 10.01 2.70 7.30
N TYR A 77 10.08 1.65 8.13
CA TYR A 77 10.06 1.76 9.61
C TYR A 77 11.39 1.44 10.23
N THR A 78 12.10 0.46 9.66
CA THR A 78 13.41 0.01 10.13
C THR A 78 14.33 -0.20 8.92
N PRO A 79 15.64 -0.37 9.12
CA PRO A 79 16.54 -0.72 8.02
C PRO A 79 16.21 -2.04 7.31
N THR A 80 15.37 -2.88 7.92
CA THR A 80 15.05 -4.22 7.43
C THR A 80 13.59 -4.44 7.10
N SER A 81 12.69 -3.50 7.43
CA SER A 81 11.25 -3.67 7.23
C SER A 81 10.52 -2.40 6.84
N ALA A 82 9.49 -2.55 6.01
CA ALA A 82 8.59 -1.49 5.60
C ALA A 82 7.14 -1.96 5.63
N GLU A 83 6.22 -1.01 5.65
CA GLU A 83 4.79 -1.24 5.59
C GLU A 83 4.22 -0.89 4.22
N ILE A 84 3.39 -1.79 3.69
CA ILE A 84 2.47 -1.46 2.61
C ILE A 84 1.23 -0.83 3.22
N ARG A 85 1.01 0.46 2.91
CA ARG A 85 -0.14 1.21 3.40
C ARG A 85 -0.84 1.99 2.28
N SER A 86 -2.03 2.50 2.55
CA SER A 86 -2.84 3.27 1.59
C SER A 86 -3.04 2.55 0.25
N LEU A 87 -3.12 1.22 0.26
CA LEU A 87 -3.39 0.43 -0.95
C LEU A 87 -4.86 0.62 -1.36
N ALA A 88 -5.07 1.26 -2.48
CA ALA A 88 -6.38 1.55 -3.02
C ALA A 88 -6.44 1.27 -4.53
N VAL A 89 -7.58 0.76 -5.00
CA VAL A 89 -7.87 0.53 -6.41
C VAL A 89 -9.24 1.15 -6.72
N ASP A 90 -9.40 1.79 -7.87
CA ASP A 90 -10.70 2.32 -8.30
C ASP A 90 -11.77 1.23 -8.10
N PRO A 91 -12.84 1.51 -7.32
CA PRO A 91 -13.86 0.51 -7.01
C PRO A 91 -14.45 -0.18 -8.23
N ARG A 92 -14.51 0.51 -9.38
CA ARG A 92 -15.04 -0.01 -10.65
C ARG A 92 -14.12 -1.02 -11.32
N LEU A 93 -12.82 -1.04 -10.94
CA LEU A 93 -11.77 -1.85 -11.53
C LEU A 93 -11.21 -2.90 -10.56
N LYS A 94 -11.92 -3.15 -9.46
CA LYS A 94 -11.56 -4.22 -8.52
C LYS A 94 -11.56 -5.59 -9.21
N SER A 95 -10.78 -6.51 -8.67
CA SER A 95 -10.63 -7.90 -9.16
C SER A 95 -9.96 -8.04 -10.55
N GLN A 96 -9.42 -6.97 -11.13
CA GLN A 96 -8.69 -6.99 -12.40
C GLN A 96 -7.16 -7.11 -12.24
N GLY A 97 -6.68 -7.43 -11.04
CA GLY A 97 -5.25 -7.64 -10.78
C GLY A 97 -4.44 -6.37 -10.47
N ILE A 98 -5.04 -5.17 -10.53
CA ILE A 98 -4.35 -3.88 -10.30
C ILE A 98 -3.68 -3.84 -8.93
N GLY A 99 -4.41 -4.23 -7.87
CA GLY A 99 -3.85 -4.29 -6.52
C GLY A 99 -2.64 -5.22 -6.42
N ARG A 100 -2.67 -6.37 -7.13
CA ARG A 100 -1.53 -7.29 -7.21
C ARG A 100 -0.32 -6.61 -7.87
N LEU A 101 -0.52 -5.93 -9.00
CA LEU A 101 0.57 -5.23 -9.70
C LEU A 101 1.22 -4.16 -8.82
N ILE A 102 0.40 -3.40 -8.08
CA ILE A 102 0.92 -2.39 -7.14
C ILE A 102 1.75 -3.05 -6.04
N VAL A 103 1.24 -4.11 -5.39
CA VAL A 103 1.98 -4.80 -4.33
C VAL A 103 3.28 -5.41 -4.85
N GLN A 104 3.28 -6.01 -6.05
CA GLN A 104 4.49 -6.54 -6.67
C GLN A 104 5.55 -5.44 -6.90
N HIS A 105 5.14 -4.28 -7.39
CA HIS A 105 6.04 -3.14 -7.57
C HIS A 105 6.64 -2.64 -6.23
N LEU A 106 5.82 -2.58 -5.16
CA LEU A 106 6.29 -2.23 -3.81
C LEU A 106 7.22 -3.32 -3.22
N GLU A 107 7.00 -4.59 -3.55
CA GLU A 107 7.90 -5.69 -3.19
C GLU A 107 9.26 -5.56 -3.89
N GLU A 108 9.26 -5.24 -5.18
CA GLU A 108 10.48 -5.00 -5.96
C GLU A 108 11.28 -3.84 -5.35
N GLU A 109 10.61 -2.73 -5.04
CA GLU A 109 11.21 -1.58 -4.35
C GLU A 109 11.79 -1.98 -2.98
N ALA A 110 11.08 -2.78 -2.20
CA ALA A 110 11.55 -3.27 -0.91
C ALA A 110 12.83 -4.12 -1.06
N LEU A 111 12.87 -5.00 -2.06
CA LEU A 111 14.02 -5.84 -2.36
C LEU A 111 15.22 -5.02 -2.84
N GLU A 112 15.01 -4.02 -3.69
CA GLU A 112 16.05 -3.08 -4.16
C GLU A 112 16.67 -2.30 -3.01
N ASN A 113 15.87 -1.92 -2.02
CA ASN A 113 16.32 -1.25 -0.80
C ASN A 113 16.90 -2.20 0.26
N GLY A 114 17.03 -3.49 -0.03
CA GLY A 114 17.67 -4.46 0.86
C GLY A 114 16.80 -4.90 2.04
N LEU A 115 15.49 -4.64 2.02
CA LEU A 115 14.61 -5.04 3.10
C LEU A 115 14.46 -6.57 3.18
N HIS A 116 14.24 -7.05 4.39
CA HIS A 116 14.06 -8.48 4.68
C HIS A 116 12.57 -8.86 4.79
N ALA A 117 11.72 -7.90 5.14
CA ALA A 117 10.30 -8.14 5.31
C ALA A 117 9.46 -6.90 4.95
N ILE A 118 8.24 -7.16 4.52
CA ILE A 118 7.19 -6.16 4.38
C ILE A 118 5.96 -6.61 5.15
N PHE A 119 5.21 -5.67 5.68
CA PHE A 119 3.98 -5.94 6.42
C PHE A 119 2.85 -5.00 6.01
N ALA A 120 1.63 -5.34 6.40
CA ALA A 120 0.45 -4.51 6.19
C ALA A 120 -0.54 -4.69 7.34
N PHE A 121 -1.30 -3.64 7.66
CA PHE A 121 -2.54 -3.74 8.42
C PHE A 121 -3.71 -3.64 7.45
N THR A 122 -4.65 -4.58 7.52
CA THR A 122 -5.66 -4.71 6.45
C THR A 122 -6.97 -5.32 6.95
N TYR A 123 -8.04 -5.02 6.20
CA TYR A 123 -9.35 -5.70 6.29
C TYR A 123 -9.52 -6.82 5.25
N VAL A 124 -8.56 -6.99 4.32
CA VAL A 124 -8.68 -7.91 3.18
C VAL A 124 -7.60 -9.00 3.24
N LYS A 125 -7.64 -9.79 4.30
CA LYS A 125 -6.68 -10.87 4.60
C LYS A 125 -6.42 -11.79 3.40
N GLU A 126 -7.49 -12.28 2.76
CA GLU A 126 -7.41 -13.24 1.67
C GLU A 126 -6.67 -12.69 0.44
N PHE A 127 -6.73 -11.37 0.22
CA PHE A 127 -5.97 -10.72 -0.84
C PHE A 127 -4.47 -10.82 -0.55
N PHE A 128 -4.04 -10.48 0.66
CA PHE A 128 -2.64 -10.54 1.05
C PHE A 128 -2.12 -11.98 1.15
N GLN A 129 -2.93 -12.93 1.61
CA GLN A 129 -2.57 -14.35 1.61
C GLN A 129 -2.23 -14.88 0.21
N LYS A 130 -3.01 -14.49 -0.82
CA LYS A 130 -2.73 -14.85 -2.22
C LYS A 130 -1.43 -14.25 -2.77
N LEU A 131 -0.88 -13.26 -2.08
CA LEU A 131 0.41 -12.63 -2.40
C LEU A 131 1.57 -13.17 -1.53
N GLY A 132 1.31 -14.20 -0.72
CA GLY A 132 2.33 -14.86 0.11
C GLY A 132 2.54 -14.21 1.49
N PHE A 133 1.65 -13.34 1.92
CA PHE A 133 1.64 -12.83 3.30
C PHE A 133 0.96 -13.84 4.22
N HIS A 134 1.38 -13.88 5.46
CA HIS A 134 0.75 -14.65 6.53
C HIS A 134 0.35 -13.72 7.69
N GLU A 135 -0.65 -14.11 8.42
CA GLU A 135 -1.12 -13.38 9.60
C GLU A 135 -0.10 -13.51 10.74
N VAL A 136 0.13 -12.41 11.45
CA VAL A 136 1.01 -12.35 12.61
C VAL A 136 0.34 -11.59 13.74
N GLU A 137 0.82 -11.83 14.98
CA GLU A 137 0.44 -11.01 16.11
C GLU A 137 0.91 -9.57 15.91
N ARG A 138 0.07 -8.59 16.24
CA ARG A 138 0.41 -7.17 16.09
C ARG A 138 1.69 -6.78 16.82
N GLY A 139 1.93 -7.39 18.00
CA GLY A 139 3.12 -7.17 18.81
C GLY A 139 4.42 -7.67 18.18
N ALA A 140 4.34 -8.51 17.15
CA ALA A 140 5.49 -8.98 16.37
C ALA A 140 5.96 -7.98 15.30
N LEU A 141 5.20 -6.91 15.07
CA LEU A 141 5.53 -5.88 14.09
C LEU A 141 6.20 -4.68 14.75
N PRO A 142 7.01 -3.90 14.00
CA PRO A 142 7.57 -2.64 14.51
C PRO A 142 6.47 -1.75 15.10
N LEU A 143 6.76 -1.09 16.23
CA LEU A 143 5.82 -0.25 16.96
C LEU A 143 5.39 1.00 16.15
N LYS A 144 4.73 0.77 15.05
CA LYS A 144 4.06 1.77 14.23
C LYS A 144 2.94 2.48 14.96
N VAL A 145 2.33 1.77 15.89
CA VAL A 145 1.05 2.05 16.53
C VAL A 145 0.92 3.49 17.01
N TRP A 146 2.03 4.12 17.39
CA TRP A 146 2.00 5.41 18.06
C TRP A 146 1.89 6.62 17.14
N LYS A 147 2.22 6.51 15.86
CA LYS A 147 2.18 7.66 14.95
C LYS A 147 0.82 7.82 14.25
N ASP A 148 0.40 6.80 13.51
CA ASP A 148 -0.83 6.88 12.70
C ASP A 148 -2.06 6.36 13.46
N CYS A 149 -1.89 5.31 14.27
CA CYS A 149 -3.00 4.70 15.01
C CYS A 149 -3.60 5.61 16.08
N LEU A 150 -2.80 6.50 16.72
CA LEU A 150 -3.33 7.46 17.70
C LEU A 150 -4.36 8.43 17.10
N ARG A 151 -4.29 8.66 15.79
CA ARG A 151 -5.26 9.53 15.08
C ARG A 151 -6.46 8.75 14.55
N CYS A 152 -6.42 7.41 14.65
CA CYS A 152 -7.46 6.56 14.13
C CYS A 152 -8.66 6.53 15.08
N PRO A 153 -9.88 6.80 14.61
CA PRO A 153 -11.10 6.69 15.42
C PRO A 153 -11.30 5.28 16.00
N LYS A 154 -10.73 4.26 15.36
CA LYS A 154 -10.82 2.85 15.78
C LYS A 154 -9.64 2.40 16.67
N PHE A 155 -8.80 3.31 17.17
CA PHE A 155 -7.60 2.95 17.94
C PHE A 155 -7.88 1.98 19.09
N GLN A 156 -8.95 2.22 19.84
CA GLN A 156 -9.33 1.42 21.02
C GLN A 156 -9.93 0.05 20.66
N CYS A 157 -10.45 -0.09 19.45
CA CYS A 157 -11.14 -1.29 18.98
C CYS A 157 -10.77 -1.62 17.52
N CYS A 158 -9.47 -1.48 17.21
CA CYS A 158 -8.97 -1.73 15.86
C CYS A 158 -9.17 -3.19 15.46
N ASP A 159 -9.81 -3.40 14.33
CA ASP A 159 -10.20 -4.68 13.75
C ASP A 159 -9.37 -5.06 12.50
N GLU A 160 -8.34 -4.28 12.16
CA GLU A 160 -7.40 -4.64 11.08
C GLU A 160 -6.58 -5.87 11.47
N ILE A 161 -6.23 -6.66 10.50
CA ILE A 161 -5.39 -7.87 10.62
C ILE A 161 -3.96 -7.50 10.25
N ALA A 162 -2.98 -7.92 11.06
CA ALA A 162 -1.58 -7.73 10.76
C ALA A 162 -1.07 -8.86 9.87
N MET A 163 -0.51 -8.49 8.72
CA MET A 163 0.00 -9.43 7.72
C MET A 163 1.48 -9.16 7.48
N LEU A 164 2.30 -10.21 7.39
CA LEU A 164 3.74 -10.13 7.17
C LEU A 164 4.15 -11.02 6.00
N LYS A 165 5.11 -10.55 5.20
CA LYS A 165 5.81 -11.33 4.17
C LYS A 165 7.31 -11.19 4.33
N ALA A 166 8.01 -12.31 4.52
CA ALA A 166 9.47 -12.36 4.45
C ALA A 166 9.89 -12.29 2.97
N LEU A 167 10.81 -11.38 2.65
CA LEU A 167 11.36 -11.18 1.31
C LEU A 167 12.70 -11.90 1.13
N ARG A 168 13.47 -11.96 2.21
CA ARG A 168 14.79 -12.62 2.24
C ARG A 168 14.92 -13.42 3.52
N PRO A 169 15.67 -14.53 3.50
CA PRO A 169 16.08 -15.15 4.77
C PRO A 169 16.81 -14.11 5.61
N TYR A 170 16.50 -14.06 6.91
CA TYR A 170 17.35 -13.32 7.84
C TYR A 170 18.77 -13.88 7.69
N PRO A 171 19.81 -13.05 7.55
CA PRO A 171 21.17 -13.53 7.65
C PRO A 171 21.26 -14.22 9.03
N ILE A 172 21.47 -15.54 9.03
CA ILE A 172 21.84 -16.28 10.22
C ILE A 172 23.26 -15.83 10.52
N LEU A 173 23.40 -14.72 11.23
CA LEU A 173 24.63 -14.37 11.92
C LEU A 173 24.89 -15.53 12.88
N GLY A 174 26.02 -16.21 12.64
CA GLY A 174 26.37 -17.50 13.20
C GLY A 174 25.97 -17.67 14.66
N MET A 175 25.51 -18.88 14.96
CA MET A 175 25.16 -19.46 16.26
C MET A 175 25.61 -18.61 17.44
N GLY A 176 24.67 -18.03 18.20
CA GLY A 176 24.97 -17.50 19.51
C GLY A 176 24.28 -16.22 19.96
N HIS A 177 23.38 -15.64 19.17
CA HIS A 177 22.54 -14.57 19.66
C HIS A 177 21.07 -14.99 19.54
N GLU A 178 20.40 -15.09 20.70
CA GLU A 178 18.94 -15.00 20.75
C GLU A 178 18.52 -13.75 19.97
N PRO A 179 17.36 -13.75 19.29
CA PRO A 179 16.90 -12.55 18.61
C PRO A 179 16.83 -11.44 19.66
N ASP A 180 17.83 -10.56 19.63
CA ASP A 180 17.86 -9.41 20.50
C ASP A 180 16.54 -8.69 20.31
N ASN A 181 15.83 -8.57 21.40
CA ASN A 181 14.59 -7.83 21.57
C ASN A 181 14.84 -6.31 21.38
N GLU A 182 15.91 -5.94 20.67
CA GLU A 182 16.33 -4.58 20.38
C GLU A 182 15.39 -3.80 19.44
N LEU A 183 14.43 -4.47 18.83
CA LEU A 183 13.40 -3.81 18.05
C LEU A 183 12.42 -2.97 18.92
N ILE A 184 12.55 -3.02 20.26
CA ILE A 184 11.60 -2.42 21.18
C ILE A 184 12.31 -1.72 22.36
N GLN A 185 13.39 -1.01 22.16
CA GLN A 185 13.87 -0.07 23.17
C GLN A 185 13.47 1.36 22.78
N LEU A 186 12.30 1.79 23.28
CA LEU A 186 11.98 3.22 23.33
C LEU A 186 12.95 3.90 24.30
N PRO A 187 13.56 5.05 23.93
CA PRO A 187 14.23 5.85 24.92
C PRO A 187 13.21 6.30 25.97
N ILE A 188 13.41 5.87 27.20
CA ILE A 188 12.65 6.38 28.33
C ILE A 188 13.06 7.83 28.51
N LEU A 189 12.19 8.76 28.12
CA LEU A 189 12.35 10.16 28.46
C LEU A 189 12.25 10.29 30.00
N LYS A 190 13.36 10.67 30.61
CA LYS A 190 13.38 11.11 32.01
C LYS A 190 12.87 12.54 32.13
#